data_71f607aaf19b45229d44d7838500915e
#
_entry.id   71f607aaf19b45229d44d7838500915e
#
_cell.length_a   1.000
_cell.length_b   1.000
_cell.length_c   1.000
_cell.angle_alpha   90.00
_cell.angle_beta   90.00
_cell.angle_gamma   90.00
#
_symmetry.space_group_name_H-M   'P 1'
#
loop_
_entity.id
_entity.type
_entity.pdbx_description
1 polymer ?
#
loop_
_entity_poly.entity_id
_entity_poly.type
_entity_poly.pdbx_seq_one_letter_code
_entity_poly.pdbx_strand_id
1 'polypeptide(L)'
;MAGTDLSDAIQDYLKEIYKLGRETERVSTSALARRQEVSDASASAMVKKLAALGLAEHAPYRGVTLTRAGEQVALEVIRHHRLLELYLAETLGIGIDDVHDEANRLEHALSEELEARIDKALGFPTHDPHGDPIPDANLEWPKEPA
;
A
#
# COMPACT_ATOMS: atom_id res chain seq x y z
N MET A 1 15.32 -1.02 5.94
CA MET A 1 14.32 -0.55 4.98
C MET A 1 13.20 0.18 5.65
N ALA A 2 12.70 1.20 4.98
CA ALA A 2 11.70 2.09 5.58
C ALA A 2 10.42 1.37 6.01
N GLY A 3 9.99 0.34 5.29
CA GLY A 3 8.75 -0.36 5.57
C GLY A 3 8.83 -1.44 6.65
N THR A 4 10.02 -1.99 6.91
CA THR A 4 10.14 -3.17 7.77
C THR A 4 10.08 -2.87 9.28
N ASP A 5 10.38 -1.62 9.66
CA ASP A 5 10.39 -1.22 11.07
C ASP A 5 9.07 -0.56 11.52
N LEU A 6 8.12 -0.42 10.62
CA LEU A 6 6.84 0.22 10.91
C LEU A 6 5.77 -0.82 11.21
N SER A 7 4.85 -0.46 12.11
CA SER A 7 3.75 -1.36 12.44
C SER A 7 2.83 -1.59 11.23
N ASP A 8 2.09 -2.70 11.26
CA ASP A 8 1.14 -3.02 10.21
C ASP A 8 0.09 -1.92 10.04
N ALA A 9 -0.39 -1.37 11.17
CA ALA A 9 -1.37 -0.29 11.14
C ALA A 9 -0.84 0.95 10.44
N ILE A 10 0.41 1.34 10.71
CA ILE A 10 1.05 2.48 10.05
C ILE A 10 1.14 2.23 8.56
N GLN A 11 1.58 1.05 8.16
CA GLN A 11 1.71 0.69 6.75
C GLN A 11 0.35 0.74 6.04
N ASP A 12 -0.70 0.21 6.68
CA ASP A 12 -2.05 0.23 6.12
C ASP A 12 -2.58 1.66 5.92
N TYR A 13 -2.35 2.53 6.89
CA TYR A 13 -2.76 3.92 6.77
C TYR A 13 -2.05 4.62 5.63
N LEU A 14 -0.73 4.42 5.50
CA LEU A 14 0.04 5.02 4.41
C LEU A 14 -0.47 4.55 3.05
N LYS A 15 -0.73 3.26 2.93
CA LYS A 15 -1.28 2.67 1.71
C LYS A 15 -2.63 3.32 1.35
N GLU A 16 -3.52 3.43 2.32
CA GLU A 16 -4.86 3.99 2.08
C GLU A 16 -4.83 5.49 1.78
N ILE A 17 -3.96 6.24 2.45
CA ILE A 17 -3.77 7.67 2.13
C ILE A 17 -3.30 7.82 0.69
N TYR A 18 -2.35 6.99 0.27
CA TYR A 18 -1.85 7.03 -1.11
C TYR A 18 -2.97 6.76 -2.10
N LYS A 19 -3.75 5.70 -1.88
CA LYS A 19 -4.86 5.34 -2.78
C LYS A 19 -5.93 6.41 -2.84
N LEU A 20 -6.35 6.94 -1.68
CA LEU A 20 -7.33 8.01 -1.61
C LEU A 20 -6.83 9.28 -2.29
N GLY A 21 -5.55 9.57 -2.15
CA GLY A 21 -4.93 10.74 -2.78
C GLY A 21 -4.92 10.67 -4.30
N ARG A 22 -5.02 9.48 -4.88
CA ARG A 22 -5.14 9.32 -6.33
C ARG A 22 -6.58 9.43 -6.83
N GLU A 23 -7.55 9.23 -5.93
CA GLU A 23 -8.97 9.28 -6.27
C GLU A 23 -9.57 10.67 -6.03
N THR A 24 -9.01 11.42 -5.06
CA THR A 24 -9.53 12.72 -4.67
C THR A 24 -8.39 13.70 -4.50
N GLU A 25 -8.69 15.01 -4.66
CA GLU A 25 -7.69 16.05 -4.45
C GLU A 25 -7.34 16.23 -2.99
N ARG A 26 -8.20 15.75 -2.10
CA ARG A 26 -8.07 16.02 -0.67
C ARG A 26 -8.47 14.79 0.12
N VAL A 27 -7.53 14.27 0.89
CA VAL A 27 -7.78 13.14 1.78
C VAL A 27 -8.16 13.69 3.15
N SER A 28 -9.44 13.62 3.49
CA SER A 28 -9.91 14.06 4.80
C SER A 28 -9.68 12.96 5.84
N THR A 29 -9.53 13.38 7.11
CA THR A 29 -9.43 12.44 8.22
C THR A 29 -10.69 11.57 8.32
N SER A 30 -11.86 12.14 8.05
CA SER A 30 -13.13 11.39 8.07
C SER A 30 -13.19 10.32 6.98
N ALA A 31 -12.71 10.62 5.76
CA ALA A 31 -12.66 9.64 4.69
C ALA A 31 -11.73 8.49 5.05
N LEU A 32 -10.59 8.83 5.64
CA LEU A 32 -9.61 7.83 6.09
C LEU A 32 -10.19 6.95 7.21
N ALA A 33 -10.91 7.57 8.15
CA ALA A 33 -11.56 6.83 9.23
C ALA A 33 -12.56 5.80 8.69
N ARG A 34 -13.37 6.20 7.71
CA ARG A 34 -14.32 5.29 7.07
C ARG A 34 -13.61 4.14 6.38
N ARG A 35 -12.53 4.45 5.66
CA ARG A 35 -11.77 3.43 4.92
C ARG A 35 -11.13 2.41 5.86
N GLN A 36 -10.66 2.86 7.02
CA GLN A 36 -10.03 2.00 8.03
C GLN A 36 -11.01 1.41 9.03
N GLU A 37 -12.28 1.76 8.93
CA GLU A 37 -13.33 1.30 9.84
C GLU A 37 -13.01 1.62 11.31
N VAL A 38 -12.57 2.86 11.54
CA VAL A 38 -12.25 3.37 12.87
C VAL A 38 -12.96 4.70 13.11
N SER A 39 -12.91 5.19 14.35
CA SER A 39 -13.49 6.50 14.68
C SER A 39 -12.64 7.63 14.09
N ASP A 40 -13.27 8.81 13.92
CA ASP A 40 -12.55 10.00 13.49
C ASP A 40 -11.42 10.35 14.45
N ALA A 41 -11.64 10.16 15.76
CA ALA A 41 -10.61 10.42 16.77
C ALA A 41 -9.40 9.48 16.60
N SER A 42 -9.63 8.20 16.30
CA SER A 42 -8.56 7.24 16.07
C SER A 42 -7.77 7.58 14.82
N ALA A 43 -8.46 7.93 13.73
CA ALA A 43 -7.80 8.31 12.48
C ALA A 43 -6.99 9.60 12.67
N SER A 44 -7.54 10.58 13.37
CA SER A 44 -6.85 11.84 13.67
C SER A 44 -5.57 11.60 14.48
N ALA A 45 -5.65 10.74 15.50
CA ALA A 45 -4.48 10.38 16.30
C ALA A 45 -3.40 9.72 15.45
N MET A 46 -3.79 8.82 14.54
CA MET A 46 -2.84 8.16 13.65
C MET A 46 -2.19 9.15 12.69
N VAL A 47 -2.96 10.07 12.12
CA VAL A 47 -2.41 11.10 11.22
C VAL A 47 -1.35 11.93 11.94
N LYS A 48 -1.61 12.30 13.20
CA LYS A 48 -0.61 13.03 14.00
C LYS A 48 0.66 12.20 14.21
N LYS A 49 0.49 10.90 14.44
CA LYS A 49 1.63 9.98 14.60
C LYS A 49 2.44 9.88 13.31
N LEU A 50 1.77 9.76 12.16
CA LEU A 50 2.43 9.73 10.86
C LEU A 50 3.21 11.02 10.60
N ALA A 51 2.62 12.17 10.95
CA ALA A 51 3.29 13.46 10.82
C ALA A 51 4.53 13.54 11.70
N ALA A 52 4.42 13.07 12.94
CA ALA A 52 5.55 13.04 13.86
C ALA A 52 6.71 12.16 13.35
N LEU A 53 6.38 11.09 12.62
CA LEU A 53 7.36 10.19 12.02
C LEU A 53 7.93 10.72 10.70
N GLY A 54 7.45 11.86 10.21
CA GLY A 54 7.91 12.42 8.94
C GLY A 54 7.34 11.72 7.70
N LEU A 55 6.24 10.99 7.85
CA LEU A 55 5.65 10.21 6.77
C LEU A 55 4.45 10.88 6.12
N ALA A 56 3.83 11.83 6.81
CA ALA A 56 2.67 12.56 6.29
C ALA A 56 2.70 14.00 6.75
N GLU A 57 1.91 14.82 6.07
CA GLU A 57 1.67 16.20 6.44
C GLU A 57 0.16 16.43 6.50
N HIS A 58 -0.28 17.18 7.48
CA HIS A 58 -1.68 17.54 7.62
C HIS A 58 -1.79 19.07 7.67
N ALA A 59 -2.48 19.64 6.70
CA ALA A 59 -2.67 21.09 6.63
C ALA A 59 -4.16 21.41 6.71
N PRO A 60 -4.53 22.49 7.44
CA PRO A 60 -5.93 22.91 7.47
C PRO A 60 -6.45 23.12 6.06
N TYR A 61 -7.65 22.62 5.78
CA TYR A 61 -8.35 22.71 4.49
C TYR A 61 -7.70 21.95 3.33
N ARG A 62 -6.49 21.42 3.51
CA ARG A 62 -5.82 20.63 2.46
C ARG A 62 -5.88 19.13 2.71
N GLY A 63 -6.23 18.74 3.93
CA GLY A 63 -6.28 17.34 4.31
C GLY A 63 -4.91 16.75 4.57
N VAL A 64 -4.81 15.43 4.39
CA VAL A 64 -3.60 14.67 4.64
C VAL A 64 -2.89 14.41 3.32
N THR A 65 -1.57 14.63 3.28
CA THR A 65 -0.73 14.28 2.15
C THR A 65 0.47 13.49 2.65
N LEU A 66 1.04 12.63 1.80
CA LEU A 66 2.23 11.87 2.16
C LEU A 66 3.49 12.67 1.80
N THR A 67 4.50 12.53 2.65
CA THR A 67 5.85 12.98 2.29
C THR A 67 6.42 11.96 1.30
N ARG A 68 7.59 12.27 0.73
CA ARG A 68 8.28 11.32 -0.14
C ARG A 68 8.56 10.00 0.59
N ALA A 69 8.99 10.08 1.85
CA ALA A 69 9.23 8.88 2.66
C ALA A 69 7.95 8.07 2.85
N GLY A 70 6.82 8.74 3.13
CA GLY A 70 5.52 8.08 3.26
C GLY A 70 5.06 7.44 1.96
N GLU A 71 5.26 8.10 0.84
CA GLU A 71 4.91 7.54 -0.47
C GLU A 71 5.71 6.27 -0.77
N GLN A 72 7.00 6.27 -0.45
CA GLN A 72 7.83 5.10 -0.67
C GLN A 72 7.35 3.89 0.14
N VAL A 73 6.98 4.10 1.40
CA VAL A 73 6.43 3.02 2.22
C VAL A 73 5.11 2.53 1.63
N ALA A 74 4.23 3.45 1.25
CA ALA A 74 2.93 3.09 0.67
C ALA A 74 3.11 2.26 -0.61
N LEU A 75 3.98 2.70 -1.50
CA LEU A 75 4.25 1.99 -2.76
C LEU A 75 4.84 0.61 -2.53
N GLU A 76 5.72 0.47 -1.54
CA GLU A 76 6.29 -0.82 -1.16
C GLU A 76 5.21 -1.78 -0.68
N VAL A 77 4.31 -1.32 0.18
CA VAL A 77 3.19 -2.14 0.67
C VAL A 77 2.27 -2.53 -0.48
N ILE A 78 1.95 -1.60 -1.37
CA ILE A 78 1.12 -1.87 -2.54
C ILE A 78 1.79 -2.93 -3.44
N ARG A 79 3.08 -2.81 -3.66
CA ARG A 79 3.84 -3.79 -4.45
C ARG A 79 3.78 -5.18 -3.81
N HIS A 80 4.05 -5.28 -2.50
CA HIS A 80 3.96 -6.55 -1.78
C HIS A 80 2.58 -7.18 -1.92
N HIS A 81 1.54 -6.39 -1.71
CA HIS A 81 0.16 -6.85 -1.78
C HIS A 81 -0.16 -7.42 -3.17
N ARG A 82 0.13 -6.65 -4.21
CA ARG A 82 -0.24 -7.03 -5.58
C ARG A 82 0.60 -8.20 -6.11
N LEU A 83 1.88 -8.26 -5.76
CA LEU A 83 2.71 -9.44 -6.08
C LEU A 83 2.21 -10.69 -5.37
N LEU A 84 1.82 -10.57 -4.10
CA LEU A 84 1.28 -11.70 -3.35
C LEU A 84 -0.04 -12.18 -3.94
N GLU A 85 -0.93 -11.27 -4.31
CA GLU A 85 -2.19 -11.65 -4.94
C GLU A 85 -1.93 -12.49 -6.20
N LEU A 86 -1.02 -12.03 -7.04
CA LEU A 86 -0.71 -12.75 -8.28
C LEU A 86 -0.07 -14.11 -7.99
N TYR A 87 0.88 -14.16 -7.08
CA TYR A 87 1.55 -15.41 -6.69
C TYR A 87 0.55 -16.43 -6.15
N LEU A 88 -0.32 -15.99 -5.23
CA LEU A 88 -1.31 -16.87 -4.62
C LEU A 88 -2.32 -17.40 -5.65
N ALA A 89 -2.73 -16.56 -6.58
CA ALA A 89 -3.66 -16.96 -7.62
C ALA A 89 -3.01 -17.91 -8.63
N GLU A 90 -1.86 -17.56 -9.18
CA GLU A 90 -1.24 -18.31 -10.26
C GLU A 90 -0.50 -19.56 -9.80
N THR A 91 0.17 -19.50 -8.65
CA THR A 91 1.00 -20.61 -8.19
C THR A 91 0.24 -21.57 -7.28
N LEU A 92 -0.60 -21.02 -6.39
CA LEU A 92 -1.32 -21.83 -5.42
C LEU A 92 -2.79 -22.04 -5.76
N GLY A 93 -3.27 -21.45 -6.86
CA GLY A 93 -4.65 -21.64 -7.31
C GLY A 93 -5.72 -21.05 -6.40
N ILE A 94 -5.37 -20.06 -5.58
CA ILE A 94 -6.35 -19.42 -4.72
C ILE A 94 -7.26 -18.55 -5.58
N GLY A 95 -8.57 -18.61 -5.34
CA GLY A 95 -9.56 -17.87 -6.12
C GLY A 95 -9.36 -16.36 -6.02
N ILE A 96 -9.67 -15.67 -7.11
CA ILE A 96 -9.48 -14.22 -7.21
C ILE A 96 -10.24 -13.45 -6.12
N ASP A 97 -11.34 -14.01 -5.62
CA ASP A 97 -12.13 -13.38 -4.55
C ASP A 97 -11.49 -13.58 -3.17
N ASP A 98 -10.56 -14.52 -3.04
CA ASP A 98 -9.93 -14.88 -1.76
C ASP A 98 -8.51 -14.35 -1.63
N VAL A 99 -7.83 -14.04 -2.74
CA VAL A 99 -6.42 -13.63 -2.70
C VAL A 99 -6.21 -12.32 -1.94
N HIS A 100 -7.20 -11.42 -1.98
CA HIS A 100 -7.07 -10.11 -1.33
C HIS A 100 -6.86 -10.25 0.18
N ASP A 101 -7.68 -11.06 0.82
CA ASP A 101 -7.59 -11.26 2.28
C ASP A 101 -6.28 -11.94 2.67
N GLU A 102 -5.86 -12.94 1.89
CA GLU A 102 -4.59 -13.61 2.16
C GLU A 102 -3.40 -12.66 1.96
N ALA A 103 -3.40 -11.87 0.90
CA ALA A 103 -2.35 -10.90 0.66
C ALA A 103 -2.29 -9.85 1.78
N ASN A 104 -3.45 -9.40 2.28
CA ASN A 104 -3.49 -8.47 3.40
C ASN A 104 -2.82 -9.03 4.65
N ARG A 105 -2.94 -10.34 4.88
CA ARG A 105 -2.31 -10.97 6.05
C ARG A 105 -0.79 -11.08 5.89
N LEU A 106 -0.31 -11.25 4.66
CA LEU A 106 1.10 -11.56 4.40
C LEU A 106 1.95 -10.35 4.01
N GLU A 107 1.33 -9.29 3.50
CA GLU A 107 2.08 -8.18 2.89
C GLU A 107 3.06 -7.49 3.83
N HIS A 108 2.75 -7.45 5.11
CA HIS A 108 3.62 -6.78 6.09
C HIS A 108 4.80 -7.64 6.55
N ALA A 109 4.72 -8.94 6.32
CA ALA A 109 5.75 -9.89 6.74
C ALA A 109 6.69 -10.30 5.60
N LEU A 110 6.41 -9.87 4.38
CA LEU A 110 7.17 -10.28 3.20
C LEU A 110 8.57 -9.66 3.22
N SER A 111 9.61 -10.52 3.21
CA SER A 111 10.98 -10.04 3.14
C SER A 111 11.32 -9.59 1.72
N GLU A 112 12.33 -8.74 1.59
CA GLU A 112 12.79 -8.30 0.27
C GLU A 112 13.33 -9.46 -0.58
N GLU A 113 14.00 -10.40 0.08
CA GLU A 113 14.53 -11.56 -0.64
C GLU A 113 13.40 -12.40 -1.20
N LEU A 114 12.37 -12.69 -0.40
CA LEU A 114 11.24 -13.46 -0.87
C LEU A 114 10.46 -12.72 -1.95
N GLU A 115 10.27 -11.42 -1.77
CA GLU A 115 9.63 -10.56 -2.78
C GLU A 115 10.35 -10.66 -4.12
N ALA A 116 11.68 -10.55 -4.12
CA ALA A 116 12.47 -10.63 -5.34
C ALA A 116 12.34 -12.00 -6.01
N ARG A 117 12.27 -13.06 -5.22
CA ARG A 117 12.11 -14.43 -5.73
C ARG A 117 10.72 -14.63 -6.32
N ILE A 118 9.70 -14.10 -5.70
CA ILE A 118 8.33 -14.15 -6.21
C ILE A 118 8.23 -13.38 -7.52
N ASP A 119 8.79 -12.18 -7.55
CA ASP A 119 8.79 -11.34 -8.75
C ASP A 119 9.43 -12.06 -9.93
N LYS A 120 10.60 -12.65 -9.70
CA LYS A 120 11.32 -13.41 -10.72
C LYS A 120 10.55 -14.65 -11.14
N ALA A 121 9.99 -15.38 -10.18
CA ALA A 121 9.23 -16.61 -10.48
C ALA A 121 8.00 -16.31 -11.33
N LEU A 122 7.41 -15.14 -11.16
CA LEU A 122 6.26 -14.70 -11.95
C LEU A 122 6.64 -14.02 -13.27
N GLY A 123 7.94 -13.93 -13.58
CA GLY A 123 8.41 -13.31 -14.81
C GLY A 123 8.34 -11.80 -14.81
N PHE A 124 8.52 -11.17 -13.66
CA PHE A 124 8.50 -9.70 -13.49
C PHE A 124 7.18 -9.08 -13.96
N PRO A 125 6.07 -9.48 -13.33
CA PRO A 125 4.75 -9.07 -13.78
C PRO A 125 4.51 -7.57 -13.56
N THR A 126 3.65 -7.01 -14.41
CA THR A 126 3.29 -5.59 -14.32
C THR A 126 1.89 -5.35 -13.79
N HIS A 127 1.06 -6.39 -13.71
CA HIS A 127 -0.33 -6.27 -13.25
C HIS A 127 -0.72 -7.48 -12.39
N ASP A 128 -1.62 -7.25 -11.44
CA ASP A 128 -2.13 -8.28 -10.55
C ASP A 128 -3.32 -9.02 -11.18
N PRO A 129 -3.94 -10.01 -10.50
CA PRO A 129 -5.06 -10.76 -11.10
C PRO A 129 -6.29 -9.92 -11.40
N HIS A 130 -6.42 -8.75 -10.76
CA HIS A 130 -7.53 -7.83 -11.00
C HIS A 130 -7.25 -6.84 -12.11
N GLY A 131 -6.04 -6.87 -12.68
CA GLY A 131 -5.62 -5.92 -13.70
C GLY A 131 -5.02 -4.62 -13.13
N ASP A 132 -4.77 -4.57 -11.83
CA ASP A 132 -4.17 -3.39 -11.21
C ASP A 132 -2.65 -3.38 -11.41
N PRO A 133 -2.04 -2.23 -11.71
CA PRO A 133 -0.60 -2.17 -11.95
C PRO A 133 0.21 -2.47 -10.70
N ILE A 134 1.36 -3.10 -10.89
CA ILE A 134 2.29 -3.44 -9.81
C ILE A 134 3.49 -2.51 -9.91
N PRO A 135 3.79 -1.71 -8.86
CA PRO A 135 5.04 -0.94 -8.87
C PRO A 135 6.24 -1.88 -8.99
N ASP A 136 7.25 -1.48 -9.76
CA ASP A 136 8.44 -2.30 -9.94
C ASP A 136 9.36 -2.25 -8.71
N ALA A 137 10.52 -2.91 -8.80
CA ALA A 137 11.48 -2.96 -7.68
C ALA A 137 12.02 -1.58 -7.29
N ASN A 138 11.94 -0.61 -8.18
CA ASN A 138 12.32 0.78 -7.91
C ASN A 138 11.13 1.63 -7.47
N LEU A 139 9.97 0.99 -7.24
CA LEU A 139 8.73 1.64 -6.84
C LEU A 139 8.20 2.60 -7.90
N GLU A 140 8.44 2.28 -9.16
CA GLU A 140 7.89 3.02 -10.28
C GLU A 140 6.75 2.26 -10.92
N TRP A 141 5.76 2.99 -11.38
CA TRP A 141 4.61 2.38 -12.06
C TRP A 141 5.00 1.87 -13.43
N PRO A 142 4.36 0.78 -13.90
CA PRO A 142 4.59 0.30 -15.27
C PRO A 142 4.24 1.40 -16.27
N LYS A 143 5.00 1.47 -17.36
CA LYS A 143 4.71 2.41 -18.41
C LYS A 143 3.50 1.93 -19.19
N GLU A 144 2.55 2.82 -19.40
CA GLU A 144 1.40 2.50 -20.23
C GLU A 144 1.84 2.36 -21.70
N PRO A 145 1.25 1.42 -22.44
CA PRO A 145 1.51 1.33 -23.88
C PRO A 145 1.11 2.64 -24.56
N ALA A 146 1.93 3.07 -25.48
CA ALA A 146 1.66 4.30 -26.23
C ALA A 146 0.39 4.17 -27.08
#